data_fc5be5bd153dbafaa86bea7df7c2988a
#
_entry.id   fc5be5bd153dbafaa86bea7df7c2988a
#
_cell.length_a   1.000
_cell.length_b   1.000
_cell.length_c   1.000
_cell.angle_alpha   90.00
_cell.angle_beta   90.00
_cell.angle_gamma   90.00
#
_symmetry.space_group_name_H-M   'P 1'
#
loop_
_entity.id
_entity.type
_entity.pdbx_description
1 polymer ?
#
loop_
_entity_poly.entity_id
_entity_poly.type
_entity_poly.pdbx_seq_one_letter_code
_entity_poly.pdbx_strand_id
1 'polypeptide(L)'
;MKTVVKENANGGKGQVGGKYILDDNELNAKCKMFAEVTIAPGCSLGYHEHHGESETYYIIKGQGEYDDNGTKRPVTVGDKTFTPDGCGHGIANTGDEDLVFMALIQLD
;
A
#
# COMPACT_ATOMS: atom_id res chain seq x y z
N MET A 1 -16.35 -8.19 -3.79
CA MET A 1 -15.17 -7.34 -3.50
C MET A 1 -15.58 -5.89 -3.49
N LYS A 2 -15.13 -5.16 -2.49
CA LYS A 2 -15.45 -3.73 -2.34
C LYS A 2 -14.34 -2.89 -2.94
N THR A 3 -14.71 -1.80 -3.64
CA THR A 3 -13.76 -0.85 -4.20
C THR A 3 -13.91 0.48 -3.49
N VAL A 4 -12.80 1.09 -3.10
CA VAL A 4 -12.75 2.37 -2.38
C VAL A 4 -11.74 3.28 -3.08
N VAL A 5 -12.07 4.57 -3.20
CA VAL A 5 -11.14 5.59 -3.68
C VAL A 5 -10.97 6.62 -2.57
N LYS A 6 -9.73 6.93 -2.22
CA LYS A 6 -9.39 7.91 -1.19
C LYS A 6 -8.62 9.07 -1.79
N GLU A 7 -8.95 10.29 -1.37
CA GLU A 7 -8.22 11.51 -1.72
C GLU A 7 -7.18 11.79 -0.65
N ASN A 8 -5.94 12.06 -1.09
CA ASN A 8 -4.84 12.47 -0.21
C ASN A 8 -4.65 11.52 0.98
N ALA A 9 -4.72 10.23 0.73
CA ALA A 9 -4.64 9.20 1.77
C ALA A 9 -3.36 9.34 2.60
N ASN A 10 -3.51 9.40 3.92
CA ASN A 10 -2.42 9.57 4.89
C ASN A 10 -1.54 10.80 4.59
N GLY A 11 -2.12 11.86 4.08
CA GLY A 11 -1.38 13.08 3.72
C GLY A 11 -0.63 12.98 2.40
N GLY A 12 -0.88 11.95 1.61
CA GLY A 12 -0.34 11.80 0.27
C GLY A 12 -1.02 12.73 -0.73
N LYS A 13 -0.70 12.56 -2.02
CA LYS A 13 -1.17 13.41 -3.10
C LYS A 13 -2.10 12.63 -4.03
N GLY A 14 -3.27 13.22 -4.33
CA GLY A 14 -4.21 12.72 -5.32
C GLY A 14 -4.97 11.48 -4.86
N GLN A 15 -5.38 10.66 -5.82
CA GLN A 15 -6.27 9.53 -5.56
C GLN A 15 -5.51 8.22 -5.42
N VAL A 16 -5.93 7.41 -4.44
CA VAL A 16 -5.49 6.03 -4.26
C VAL A 16 -6.71 5.13 -4.29
N GLY A 17 -6.75 4.19 -5.21
CA GLY A 17 -7.80 3.19 -5.31
C GLY A 17 -7.45 1.92 -4.58
N GLY A 18 -8.43 1.32 -3.91
CA GLY A 18 -8.27 0.03 -3.25
C GLY A 18 -9.39 -0.92 -3.65
N LYS A 19 -9.02 -2.11 -4.09
CA LYS A 19 -9.95 -3.20 -4.35
C LYS A 19 -9.73 -4.27 -3.30
N TYR A 20 -10.65 -4.36 -2.36
CA TYR A 20 -10.54 -5.28 -1.23
C TYR A 20 -10.90 -6.69 -1.70
N ILE A 21 -9.89 -7.56 -1.74
CA ILE A 21 -10.04 -8.93 -2.25
C ILE A 21 -10.84 -9.77 -1.27
N LEU A 22 -10.57 -9.62 0.04
CA LEU A 22 -11.30 -10.32 1.08
C LEU A 22 -12.23 -9.38 1.83
N ASP A 23 -13.44 -9.86 2.12
CA ASP A 23 -14.39 -9.15 2.99
C ASP A 23 -14.00 -9.35 4.46
N ASP A 24 -14.60 -8.56 5.36
CA ASP A 24 -14.24 -8.59 6.78
C ASP A 24 -14.36 -9.97 7.40
N ASN A 25 -15.42 -10.73 7.05
CA ASN A 25 -15.61 -12.07 7.59
C ASN A 25 -14.62 -13.09 7.01
N GLU A 26 -14.12 -12.84 5.79
CA GLU A 26 -13.13 -13.71 5.15
C GLU A 26 -11.73 -13.47 5.72
N LEU A 27 -11.44 -12.28 6.23
CA LEU A 27 -10.19 -11.98 6.92
C LEU A 27 -10.08 -12.75 8.25
N ASN A 28 -11.21 -13.18 8.80
CA ASN A 28 -11.29 -14.10 9.93
C ASN A 28 -10.53 -13.62 11.17
N ALA A 29 -10.52 -12.31 11.41
CA ALA A 29 -9.81 -11.67 12.52
C ALA A 29 -8.30 -12.02 12.60
N LYS A 30 -7.73 -12.52 11.51
CA LYS A 30 -6.30 -12.85 11.39
C LYS A 30 -5.54 -11.80 10.60
N CYS A 31 -6.24 -11.16 9.66
CA CYS A 31 -5.71 -10.07 8.85
C CYS A 31 -6.66 -8.90 8.95
N LYS A 32 -6.13 -7.71 8.70
CA LYS A 32 -6.94 -6.48 8.69
C LYS A 32 -7.37 -6.12 7.28
N MET A 33 -6.54 -6.44 6.28
CA MET A 33 -6.79 -6.07 4.90
C MET A 33 -6.01 -6.98 3.95
N PHE A 34 -6.64 -7.30 2.82
CA PHE A 34 -5.96 -7.86 1.66
C PHE A 34 -6.57 -7.20 0.44
N ALA A 35 -5.79 -6.34 -0.24
CA ALA A 35 -6.32 -5.46 -1.27
C ALA A 35 -5.35 -5.29 -2.42
N GLU A 36 -5.90 -5.02 -3.61
CA GLU A 36 -5.14 -4.52 -4.75
C GLU A 36 -5.23 -2.99 -4.71
N VAL A 37 -4.09 -2.32 -4.64
CA VAL A 37 -4.00 -0.87 -4.53
C VAL A 37 -3.50 -0.30 -5.85
N THR A 38 -4.15 0.76 -6.34
CA THR A 38 -3.79 1.45 -7.58
C THR A 38 -3.53 2.92 -7.29
N ILE A 39 -2.36 3.40 -7.70
CA ILE A 39 -1.97 4.80 -7.56
C ILE A 39 -1.65 5.35 -8.95
N ALA A 40 -2.40 6.37 -9.37
CA ALA A 40 -2.20 7.01 -10.66
C ALA A 40 -0.87 7.78 -10.72
N PRO A 41 -0.34 8.06 -11.91
CA PRO A 41 0.89 8.86 -12.04
C PRO A 41 0.78 10.19 -11.29
N GLY A 42 1.84 10.56 -10.57
CA GLY A 42 1.90 11.77 -9.77
C GLY A 42 1.17 11.72 -8.45
N CYS A 43 0.52 10.61 -8.13
CA CYS A 43 -0.20 10.43 -6.86
C CYS A 43 0.64 9.62 -5.87
N SER A 44 0.24 9.65 -4.62
CA SER A 44 0.98 8.97 -3.56
C SER A 44 0.09 8.63 -2.37
N LEU A 45 0.51 7.57 -1.67
CA LEU A 45 0.01 7.22 -0.34
C LEU A 45 1.02 7.75 0.67
N GLY A 46 0.58 8.64 1.56
CA GLY A 46 1.47 9.34 2.48
C GLY A 46 2.06 8.43 3.55
N TYR A 47 3.13 8.91 4.18
CA TYR A 47 3.78 8.17 5.26
C TYR A 47 2.84 7.97 6.44
N HIS A 48 2.78 6.75 6.93
CA HIS A 48 1.96 6.38 8.09
C HIS A 48 2.61 5.20 8.81
N GLU A 49 2.27 5.04 10.09
CA GLU A 49 2.83 3.98 10.94
C GLU A 49 1.80 2.90 11.21
N HIS A 50 2.28 1.68 11.42
CA HIS A 50 1.48 0.52 11.79
C HIS A 50 1.79 0.11 13.23
N HIS A 51 0.74 -0.10 14.03
CA HIS A 51 0.85 -0.51 15.42
C HIS A 51 -0.07 -1.70 15.68
N GLY A 52 0.49 -2.79 16.17
CA GLY A 52 -0.23 -4.05 16.37
C GLY A 52 -0.47 -4.81 15.08
N GLU A 53 0.25 -4.47 14.03
CA GLU A 53 0.09 -5.05 12.71
C GLU A 53 1.36 -4.88 11.88
N SER A 54 1.48 -5.66 10.80
CA SER A 54 2.53 -5.50 9.81
C SER A 54 1.91 -5.47 8.43
N GLU A 55 2.60 -4.84 7.46
CA GLU A 55 2.07 -4.73 6.10
C GLU A 55 3.10 -5.12 5.06
N THR A 56 2.64 -5.90 4.07
CA THR A 56 3.44 -6.33 2.92
C THR A 56 2.84 -5.73 1.66
N TYR A 57 3.68 -5.12 0.81
CA TYR A 57 3.33 -4.78 -0.56
C TYR A 57 4.06 -5.71 -1.52
N TYR A 58 3.40 -6.10 -2.59
CA TYR A 58 4.01 -6.81 -3.71
C TYR A 58 3.64 -6.08 -5.00
N ILE A 59 4.64 -5.52 -5.70
CA ILE A 59 4.41 -4.66 -6.86
C ILE A 59 4.12 -5.54 -8.08
N ILE A 60 2.98 -5.31 -8.73
CA ILE A 60 2.55 -6.09 -9.89
C ILE A 60 2.49 -5.27 -11.19
N LYS A 61 2.54 -3.93 -11.11
CA LYS A 61 2.57 -3.07 -12.29
C LYS A 61 3.18 -1.72 -11.92
N GLY A 62 3.96 -1.15 -12.86
CA GLY A 62 4.49 0.20 -12.71
C GLY A 62 5.74 0.27 -11.86
N GLN A 63 6.04 1.48 -11.41
CA GLN A 63 7.21 1.74 -10.56
C GLN A 63 6.91 2.89 -9.61
N GLY A 64 7.64 2.94 -8.50
CA GLY A 64 7.43 3.98 -7.51
C GLY A 64 8.64 4.20 -6.63
N GLU A 65 8.49 5.14 -5.70
CA GLU A 65 9.44 5.38 -4.64
C GLU A 65 8.80 4.98 -3.32
N TYR A 66 9.43 4.08 -2.61
CA TYR A 66 8.96 3.57 -1.34
C TYR A 66 9.76 4.18 -0.20
N ASP A 67 9.05 4.73 0.79
CA ASP A 67 9.65 5.22 2.03
C ASP A 67 9.59 4.08 3.06
N ASP A 68 10.74 3.49 3.33
CA ASP A 68 10.88 2.37 4.26
C ASP A 68 11.37 2.90 5.61
N ASN A 69 10.43 3.20 6.47
CA ASN A 69 10.69 3.70 7.82
C ASN A 69 11.69 4.91 7.83
N GLY A 70 11.53 5.80 6.86
CA GLY A 70 12.34 7.01 6.72
C GLY A 70 13.45 6.92 5.67
N THR A 71 13.71 5.74 5.10
CA THR A 71 14.70 5.56 4.03
C THR A 71 13.98 5.29 2.70
N LYS A 72 14.19 6.16 1.73
CA LYS A 72 13.54 6.04 0.43
C LYS A 72 14.34 5.18 -0.53
N ARG A 73 13.65 4.35 -1.32
CA ARG A 73 14.24 3.52 -2.36
C ARG A 73 13.27 3.29 -3.51
N PRO A 74 13.78 3.07 -4.73
CA PRO A 74 12.89 2.74 -5.85
C PRO A 74 12.34 1.31 -5.71
N VAL A 75 11.12 1.12 -6.20
CA VAL A 75 10.49 -0.20 -6.31
C VAL A 75 9.87 -0.37 -7.68
N THR A 76 9.85 -1.59 -8.17
CA THR A 76 9.27 -1.94 -9.47
C THR A 76 8.64 -3.34 -9.41
N VAL A 77 8.07 -3.79 -10.52
CA VAL A 77 7.39 -5.09 -10.63
C VAL A 77 8.27 -6.22 -10.08
N GLY A 78 7.67 -7.04 -9.22
CA GLY A 78 8.35 -8.16 -8.58
C GLY A 78 9.01 -7.83 -7.25
N ASP A 79 9.06 -6.55 -6.87
CA ASP A 79 9.60 -6.16 -5.57
C ASP A 79 8.57 -6.34 -4.46
N LYS A 80 9.07 -6.73 -3.30
CA LYS A 80 8.29 -6.83 -2.07
C LYS A 80 8.80 -5.81 -1.07
N THR A 81 7.87 -5.21 -0.33
CA THR A 81 8.21 -4.38 0.84
C THR A 81 7.55 -4.97 2.07
N PHE A 82 8.17 -4.78 3.22
CA PHE A 82 7.61 -5.25 4.48
C PHE A 82 7.83 -4.20 5.56
N THR A 83 6.72 -3.80 6.21
CA THR A 83 6.73 -2.84 7.30
C THR A 83 6.29 -3.56 8.56
N PRO A 84 7.21 -3.82 9.50
CA PRO A 84 6.86 -4.51 10.75
C PRO A 84 6.10 -3.60 11.71
N ASP A 85 5.56 -4.21 12.77
CA ASP A 85 4.90 -3.48 13.85
C ASP A 85 5.81 -2.38 14.40
N GLY A 86 5.24 -1.21 14.62
CA GLY A 86 5.95 -0.04 15.16
C GLY A 86 6.71 0.77 14.12
N CYS A 87 6.75 0.34 12.87
CA CYS A 87 7.43 1.06 11.78
C CYS A 87 6.43 1.73 10.86
N GLY A 88 6.94 2.61 10.00
CA GLY A 88 6.12 3.34 9.06
C GLY A 88 6.58 3.21 7.63
N HIS A 89 5.71 3.61 6.70
CA HIS A 89 6.01 3.63 5.29
C HIS A 89 5.10 4.57 4.51
N GLY A 90 5.51 4.85 3.28
CA GLY A 90 4.72 5.54 2.27
C GLY A 90 5.20 5.13 0.90
N ILE A 91 4.41 5.43 -0.13
CA ILE A 91 4.77 5.07 -1.51
C ILE A 91 4.20 6.10 -2.48
N ALA A 92 5.01 6.48 -3.47
CA ALA A 92 4.62 7.42 -4.51
C ALA A 92 4.79 6.79 -5.88
N ASN A 93 3.87 7.08 -6.80
CA ASN A 93 4.03 6.68 -8.18
C ASN A 93 4.94 7.67 -8.89
N THR A 94 6.12 7.21 -9.30
CA THR A 94 7.13 8.01 -9.99
C THR A 94 7.20 7.70 -11.48
N GLY A 95 6.35 6.82 -11.97
CA GLY A 95 6.28 6.45 -13.38
C GLY A 95 5.21 7.19 -14.14
N ASP A 96 5.00 6.77 -15.39
CA ASP A 96 4.01 7.37 -16.31
C ASP A 96 2.79 6.45 -16.54
N GLU A 97 2.71 5.34 -15.81
CA GLU A 97 1.54 4.47 -15.80
C GLU A 97 1.11 4.20 -14.37
N ASP A 98 -0.04 3.57 -14.18
CA ASP A 98 -0.54 3.22 -12.84
C ASP A 98 0.47 2.33 -12.11
N LEU A 99 0.69 2.64 -10.84
CA LEU A 99 1.41 1.77 -9.92
C LEU A 99 0.37 0.88 -9.23
N VAL A 100 0.52 -0.43 -9.37
CA VAL A 100 -0.42 -1.39 -8.80
C VAL A 100 0.35 -2.39 -7.93
N PHE A 101 -0.15 -2.60 -6.73
CA PHE A 101 0.46 -3.57 -5.81
C PHE A 101 -0.58 -4.26 -4.96
N MET A 102 -0.27 -5.49 -4.54
CA MET A 102 -1.06 -6.19 -3.54
C MET A 102 -0.60 -5.76 -2.16
N ALA A 103 -1.55 -5.51 -1.28
CA ALA A 103 -1.29 -5.08 0.09
C ALA A 103 -1.97 -6.03 1.06
N LEU A 104 -1.18 -6.56 2.00
CA LEU A 104 -1.65 -7.45 3.05
C LEU A 104 -1.30 -6.85 4.40
N ILE A 105 -2.30 -6.62 5.25
CA ILE A 105 -2.07 -6.21 6.64
C ILE A 105 -2.39 -7.41 7.53
N GLN A 106 -1.37 -7.91 8.21
CA GLN A 106 -1.47 -9.00 9.18
C GLN A 106 -1.56 -8.43 10.58
N LEU A 107 -2.45 -9.00 11.39
CA LEU A 107 -2.56 -8.62 12.80
C LEU A 107 -1.53 -9.39 13.63
N ASP A 108 -0.91 -8.68 14.53
CA ASP A 108 0.07 -9.29 15.46
C ASP A 108 -0.63 -9.93 16.66
#